data_7a9903d254bbd8c69f12d6c455c4d857
#
_entry.id   7a9903d254bbd8c69f12d6c455c4d857
#
_cell.length_a   1.000
_cell.length_b   1.000
_cell.length_c   1.000
_cell.angle_alpha   90.00
_cell.angle_beta   90.00
_cell.angle_gamma   90.00
#
_symmetry.space_group_name_H-M   'P 1'
#
loop_
_entity.id
_entity.type
_entity.pdbx_description
1 polymer ?
#
loop_
_entity_poly.entity_id
_entity_poly.type
_entity_poly.pdbx_seq_one_letter_code
_entity_poly.pdbx_strand_id
1 'polypeptide(L)'
;EICACLVGSEMCIRDSGNHSFRRKEVYDCLDSNPFIVRPANFPENSTPGKGIINVDTGRRIVSIINIMGNSYMDNNLNCAFECVDKMIKQAESKIIIVDFHAEATGEKRAMGYYLDGRVSAMFGTHTHVQTSDAQVLPKGTGYITDTGMTGTIHSVLGVKSEIIIAKLKNKLPQRFDLASGECKMECTLFDVDDKSGKCVSAESMRIE
;
A
#
# COMPACT_ATOMS: atom_id res chain seq x y z
N GLU A 1 4.35 9.99 -5.30
CA GLU A 1 3.64 9.72 -4.03
C GLU A 1 4.18 8.43 -3.43
N ILE A 2 4.58 8.50 -2.18
CA ILE A 2 4.95 7.33 -1.38
C ILE A 2 3.73 7.06 -0.52
N CYS A 3 3.03 5.97 -0.80
CA CYS A 3 1.66 5.77 -0.31
C CYS A 3 1.56 5.15 1.09
N ALA A 4 2.55 4.41 1.55
CA ALA A 4 2.51 3.83 2.89
C ALA A 4 3.90 3.79 3.55
N CYS A 5 3.91 3.90 4.84
CA CYS A 5 5.11 3.80 5.66
C CYS A 5 4.83 2.79 6.77
N LEU A 6 5.57 1.69 6.78
CA LEU A 6 5.56 0.75 7.90
C LEU A 6 6.53 1.25 8.97
N VAL A 7 5.98 1.74 10.08
CA VAL A 7 6.74 2.22 11.22
C VAL A 7 6.70 1.16 12.31
N GLY A 8 7.80 0.50 12.51
CA GLY A 8 8.03 -0.36 13.66
C GLY A 8 9.52 -0.38 13.97
N SER A 9 9.90 -0.16 15.23
CA SER A 9 11.31 -0.21 15.68
C SER A 9 12.31 0.62 14.85
N GLU A 10 12.04 1.92 14.64
CA GLU A 10 12.92 2.90 13.96
C GLU A 10 13.16 2.67 12.45
N MET A 11 12.53 1.70 11.82
CA MET A 11 12.65 1.48 10.38
C MET A 11 11.40 1.94 9.63
N CYS A 12 11.61 2.77 8.64
CA CYS A 12 10.57 3.25 7.73
C CYS A 12 10.75 2.59 6.37
N ILE A 13 9.81 1.73 5.99
CA ILE A 13 9.76 1.12 4.68
C ILE A 13 8.74 1.89 3.86
N ARG A 14 9.10 2.17 2.60
CA ARG A 14 8.27 2.94 1.68
C ARG A 14 7.86 2.05 0.53
N ASP A 15 6.58 1.89 0.35
CA ASP A 15 5.98 1.28 -0.82
C ASP A 15 5.52 2.36 -1.81
N SER A 16 5.37 1.95 -3.04
CA SER A 16 5.01 2.85 -4.13
C SER A 16 3.80 2.28 -4.90
N GLY A 17 3.20 3.05 -5.78
CA GLY A 17 1.99 2.66 -6.49
C GLY A 17 2.06 2.98 -7.98
N ASN A 18 0.92 3.35 -8.58
CA ASN A 18 0.80 3.65 -10.00
C ASN A 18 1.65 4.84 -10.50
N HIS A 19 2.20 5.63 -9.59
CA HIS A 19 3.10 6.75 -9.91
C HIS A 19 4.59 6.43 -9.74
N SER A 20 4.96 5.19 -9.43
CA SER A 20 6.34 4.75 -9.14
C SER A 20 7.35 5.15 -10.21
N PHE A 21 6.96 5.09 -11.47
CA PHE A 21 7.86 5.34 -12.62
C PHE A 21 7.57 6.64 -13.36
N ARG A 22 6.82 7.55 -12.76
CA ARG A 22 6.45 8.82 -13.39
C ARG A 22 7.65 9.74 -13.65
N ARG A 23 8.73 9.61 -12.85
CA ARG A 23 9.95 10.39 -12.96
C ARG A 23 11.16 9.46 -12.99
N LYS A 24 12.06 9.69 -13.95
CA LYS A 24 13.27 8.85 -14.13
C LYS A 24 14.24 8.95 -12.95
N GLU A 25 14.27 10.09 -12.27
CA GLU A 25 15.14 10.34 -11.13
C GLU A 25 14.92 9.36 -9.95
N VAL A 26 13.77 8.68 -9.94
CA VAL A 26 13.46 7.70 -8.90
C VAL A 26 14.11 6.34 -9.18
N TYR A 27 14.53 6.05 -10.40
CA TYR A 27 15.01 4.71 -10.80
C TYR A 27 16.24 4.27 -10.02
N ASP A 28 17.26 5.15 -9.93
CA ASP A 28 18.46 4.87 -9.16
C ASP A 28 18.15 4.70 -7.66
N CYS A 29 17.16 5.44 -7.16
CA CYS A 29 16.70 5.31 -5.77
C CYS A 29 16.02 3.98 -5.52
N LEU A 30 15.21 3.48 -6.45
CA LEU A 30 14.54 2.17 -6.35
C LEU A 30 15.56 1.02 -6.36
N ASP A 31 16.64 1.14 -7.12
CA ASP A 31 17.68 0.11 -7.21
C ASP A 31 18.64 0.13 -6.01
N SER A 32 18.94 1.32 -5.49
CA SER A 32 19.95 1.49 -4.44
C SER A 32 19.41 1.44 -3.02
N ASN A 33 18.13 1.79 -2.80
CA ASN A 33 17.55 1.86 -1.46
C ASN A 33 16.84 0.55 -1.10
N PRO A 34 17.35 -0.21 -0.10
CA PRO A 34 16.76 -1.50 0.30
C PRO A 34 15.42 -1.37 1.02
N PHE A 35 14.98 -0.15 1.37
CA PHE A 35 13.74 0.11 2.09
C PHE A 35 12.62 0.68 1.21
N ILE A 36 12.77 0.61 -0.11
CA ILE A 36 11.73 1.01 -1.06
C ILE A 36 11.25 -0.21 -1.84
N VAL A 37 9.93 -0.40 -1.87
CA VAL A 37 9.27 -1.50 -2.59
C VAL A 37 8.39 -0.92 -3.69
N ARG A 38 8.50 -1.45 -4.90
CA ARG A 38 7.63 -1.10 -6.02
C ARG A 38 6.61 -2.22 -6.28
N PRO A 39 5.51 -1.97 -7.03
CA PRO A 39 4.60 -3.05 -7.38
C PRO A 39 5.30 -4.18 -8.13
N ALA A 40 5.18 -5.40 -7.60
CA ALA A 40 5.90 -6.57 -8.10
C ALA A 40 5.40 -7.04 -9.46
N ASN A 41 4.16 -6.73 -9.82
CA ASN A 41 3.56 -7.16 -11.09
C ASN A 41 3.90 -6.30 -12.30
N PHE A 42 4.82 -5.32 -12.17
CA PHE A 42 5.57 -4.78 -13.31
C PHE A 42 6.53 -5.84 -13.89
N PRO A 43 6.92 -5.76 -15.18
CA PRO A 43 7.88 -6.69 -15.78
C PRO A 43 9.21 -6.73 -15.01
N GLU A 44 9.56 -7.89 -14.46
CA GLU A 44 10.66 -8.06 -13.52
C GLU A 44 12.03 -7.67 -14.14
N ASN A 45 12.28 -8.11 -15.37
CA ASN A 45 13.61 -7.96 -15.99
C ASN A 45 13.92 -6.57 -16.55
N SER A 46 12.95 -5.67 -16.62
CA SER A 46 13.10 -4.35 -17.23
C SER A 46 12.72 -3.19 -16.32
N THR A 47 12.32 -3.49 -15.08
CA THR A 47 11.79 -2.48 -14.16
C THR A 47 12.71 -2.33 -12.95
N PRO A 48 13.21 -1.11 -12.65
CA PRO A 48 14.05 -0.84 -11.49
C PRO A 48 13.36 -1.18 -10.17
N GLY A 49 14.14 -1.56 -9.16
CA GLY A 49 13.67 -1.84 -7.81
C GLY A 49 13.10 -3.24 -7.60
N LYS A 50 12.66 -3.51 -6.38
CA LYS A 50 12.19 -4.82 -5.93
C LYS A 50 10.70 -4.78 -5.59
N GLY A 51 9.99 -5.88 -5.87
CA GLY A 51 8.58 -6.05 -5.51
C GLY A 51 8.37 -6.70 -4.14
N ILE A 52 9.43 -7.26 -3.58
CA ILE A 52 9.48 -7.81 -2.22
C ILE A 52 10.81 -7.41 -1.57
N ILE A 53 10.77 -7.15 -0.27
CA ILE A 53 11.96 -7.01 0.59
C ILE A 53 11.77 -7.83 1.85
N ASN A 54 12.88 -8.37 2.36
CA ASN A 54 12.95 -9.06 3.64
C ASN A 54 13.77 -8.20 4.59
N VAL A 55 13.14 -7.71 5.65
CA VAL A 55 13.72 -6.74 6.58
C VAL A 55 13.97 -7.38 7.92
N ASP A 56 15.22 -7.36 8.36
CA ASP A 56 15.58 -7.77 9.71
C ASP A 56 15.34 -6.60 10.67
N THR A 57 14.41 -6.79 11.60
CA THR A 57 14.10 -5.80 12.66
C THR A 57 14.99 -5.96 13.90
N GLY A 58 16.01 -6.82 13.84
CA GLY A 58 16.81 -7.22 15.00
C GLY A 58 16.12 -8.23 15.92
N ARG A 59 14.83 -8.43 15.78
CA ARG A 59 14.05 -9.45 16.51
C ARG A 59 13.46 -10.51 15.59
N ARG A 60 13.02 -10.09 14.43
CA ARG A 60 12.35 -10.94 13.42
C ARG A 60 12.63 -10.41 12.02
N ILE A 61 12.59 -11.30 11.05
CA ILE A 61 12.51 -10.91 9.65
C ILE A 61 11.03 -10.65 9.33
N VAL A 62 10.76 -9.56 8.62
CA VAL A 62 9.43 -9.21 8.09
C VAL A 62 9.56 -9.12 6.57
N SER A 63 8.74 -9.87 5.85
CA SER A 63 8.69 -9.81 4.39
C SER A 63 7.59 -8.83 3.97
N ILE A 64 7.91 -7.87 3.11
CA ILE A 64 7.01 -6.83 2.66
C ILE A 64 6.90 -6.91 1.16
N ILE A 65 5.67 -7.04 0.68
CA ILE A 65 5.31 -7.19 -0.73
C ILE A 65 4.41 -6.02 -1.13
N ASN A 66 4.70 -5.41 -2.27
CA ASN A 66 3.79 -4.46 -2.90
C ASN A 66 3.24 -5.06 -4.20
N ILE A 67 1.94 -4.99 -4.39
CA ILE A 67 1.22 -5.46 -5.59
C ILE A 67 0.26 -4.38 -6.03
N MET A 68 0.07 -4.22 -7.33
CA MET A 68 -0.91 -3.29 -7.89
C MET A 68 -2.09 -4.03 -8.53
N GLY A 69 -3.31 -3.51 -8.32
CA GLY A 69 -4.50 -3.98 -9.01
C GLY A 69 -4.52 -3.57 -10.47
N ASN A 70 -5.41 -4.20 -11.25
CA ASN A 70 -5.61 -3.90 -12.66
C ASN A 70 -7.00 -3.29 -12.95
N SER A 71 -7.98 -3.50 -12.05
CA SER A 71 -9.35 -3.03 -12.27
C SER A 71 -9.42 -1.51 -12.11
N TYR A 72 -9.85 -0.82 -13.17
CA TYR A 72 -9.94 0.64 -13.25
C TYR A 72 -8.60 1.38 -13.05
N MET A 73 -7.48 0.69 -13.24
CA MET A 73 -6.14 1.25 -13.24
C MET A 73 -5.65 1.45 -14.68
N ASP A 74 -4.93 2.55 -14.94
CA ASP A 74 -4.43 2.87 -16.30
C ASP A 74 -3.31 1.93 -16.78
N ASN A 75 -2.72 1.17 -15.87
CA ASN A 75 -1.60 0.27 -16.15
C ASN A 75 -2.11 -1.16 -16.39
N ASN A 76 -1.75 -1.72 -17.54
CA ASN A 76 -2.04 -3.12 -17.85
C ASN A 76 -0.87 -4.01 -17.40
N LEU A 77 -0.88 -4.40 -16.13
CA LEU A 77 0.17 -5.18 -15.49
C LEU A 77 -0.11 -6.69 -15.50
N ASN A 78 0.89 -7.47 -15.13
CA ASN A 78 0.72 -8.90 -14.91
C ASN A 78 -0.35 -9.18 -13.84
N CYS A 79 -0.95 -10.39 -13.89
CA CYS A 79 -1.97 -10.80 -12.94
C CYS A 79 -1.48 -10.66 -11.48
N ALA A 80 -2.19 -9.86 -10.68
CA ALA A 80 -1.83 -9.59 -9.30
C ALA A 80 -1.82 -10.86 -8.43
N PHE A 81 -2.77 -11.76 -8.64
CA PHE A 81 -2.90 -13.02 -7.90
C PHE A 81 -1.75 -13.99 -8.19
N GLU A 82 -1.37 -14.15 -9.45
CA GLU A 82 -0.23 -14.99 -9.82
C GLU A 82 1.10 -14.39 -9.35
N CYS A 83 1.18 -13.06 -9.37
CA CYS A 83 2.38 -12.36 -8.92
C CYS A 83 2.58 -12.50 -7.42
N VAL A 84 1.53 -12.27 -6.60
CA VAL A 84 1.64 -12.41 -5.15
C VAL A 84 2.02 -13.82 -4.73
N ASP A 85 1.56 -14.85 -5.45
CA ASP A 85 1.96 -16.25 -5.22
C ASP A 85 3.46 -16.47 -5.41
N LYS A 86 4.05 -15.81 -6.41
CA LYS A 86 5.50 -15.87 -6.64
C LYS A 86 6.27 -15.13 -5.54
N MET A 87 5.76 -13.97 -5.10
CA MET A 87 6.40 -13.19 -4.06
C MET A 87 6.35 -13.88 -2.70
N ILE A 88 5.23 -14.51 -2.32
CA ILE A 88 5.13 -15.27 -1.06
C ILE A 88 6.16 -16.39 -1.01
N LYS A 89 6.49 -17.03 -2.13
CA LYS A 89 7.54 -18.06 -2.18
C LYS A 89 8.97 -17.52 -1.96
N GLN A 90 9.18 -16.22 -2.15
CA GLN A 90 10.45 -15.52 -1.91
C GLN A 90 10.54 -14.92 -0.51
N ALA A 91 9.44 -14.97 0.26
CA ALA A 91 9.43 -14.48 1.63
C ALA A 91 10.33 -15.35 2.53
N GLU A 92 11.19 -14.71 3.30
CA GLU A 92 12.12 -15.36 4.23
C GLU A 92 11.55 -15.47 5.66
N SER A 93 10.29 -15.05 5.83
CA SER A 93 9.62 -14.99 7.13
C SER A 93 8.20 -15.54 7.05
N LYS A 94 7.66 -15.92 8.21
CA LYS A 94 6.23 -16.18 8.39
C LYS A 94 5.42 -14.87 8.53
N ILE A 95 6.09 -13.77 8.90
CA ILE A 95 5.48 -12.45 9.00
C ILE A 95 5.57 -11.80 7.63
N ILE A 96 4.47 -11.84 6.90
CA ILE A 96 4.35 -11.30 5.54
C ILE A 96 3.30 -10.22 5.53
N ILE A 97 3.68 -9.04 5.07
CA ILE A 97 2.79 -7.88 4.92
C ILE A 97 2.64 -7.57 3.42
N VAL A 98 1.40 -7.38 2.98
CA VAL A 98 1.10 -7.06 1.58
C VAL A 98 0.40 -5.71 1.50
N ASP A 99 1.00 -4.76 0.78
CA ASP A 99 0.30 -3.59 0.27
C ASP A 99 -0.33 -3.92 -1.08
N PHE A 100 -1.63 -3.72 -1.18
CA PHE A 100 -2.36 -3.89 -2.44
C PHE A 100 -2.89 -2.55 -2.93
N HIS A 101 -2.11 -1.94 -3.81
CA HIS A 101 -2.39 -0.64 -4.40
C HIS A 101 -3.40 -0.76 -5.54
N ALA A 102 -4.68 -0.53 -5.27
CA ALA A 102 -5.77 -0.76 -6.23
C ALA A 102 -6.92 0.23 -6.05
N GLU A 103 -7.61 0.55 -7.16
CA GLU A 103 -8.80 1.40 -7.15
C GLU A 103 -10.04 0.62 -6.67
N ALA A 104 -10.29 -0.56 -7.24
CA ALA A 104 -11.53 -1.28 -7.03
C ALA A 104 -11.61 -1.97 -5.67
N THR A 105 -12.60 -1.62 -4.85
CA THR A 105 -12.84 -2.24 -3.54
C THR A 105 -13.12 -3.75 -3.65
N GLY A 106 -13.81 -4.17 -4.71
CA GLY A 106 -14.07 -5.59 -4.98
C GLY A 106 -12.79 -6.39 -5.25
N GLU A 107 -11.84 -5.80 -5.99
CA GLU A 107 -10.53 -6.41 -6.25
C GLU A 107 -9.69 -6.50 -4.96
N LYS A 108 -9.69 -5.44 -4.14
CA LYS A 108 -9.05 -5.44 -2.81
C LYS A 108 -9.62 -6.52 -1.90
N ARG A 109 -10.95 -6.62 -1.85
CA ARG A 109 -11.63 -7.62 -1.02
C ARG A 109 -11.33 -9.05 -1.48
N ALA A 110 -11.34 -9.29 -2.81
CA ALA A 110 -10.99 -10.58 -3.39
C ALA A 110 -9.55 -10.98 -3.05
N MET A 111 -8.59 -10.04 -3.15
CA MET A 111 -7.20 -10.27 -2.77
C MET A 111 -7.07 -10.58 -1.28
N GLY A 112 -7.79 -9.87 -0.41
CA GLY A 112 -7.82 -10.14 1.03
C GLY A 112 -8.23 -11.58 1.35
N TYR A 113 -9.34 -12.07 0.79
CA TYR A 113 -9.77 -13.45 0.97
C TYR A 113 -8.84 -14.47 0.32
N TYR A 114 -8.24 -14.14 -0.82
CA TYR A 114 -7.26 -14.99 -1.47
C TYR A 114 -6.00 -15.20 -0.62
N LEU A 115 -5.61 -14.18 0.13
CA LEU A 115 -4.44 -14.19 1.01
C LEU A 115 -4.75 -14.67 2.43
N ASP A 116 -6.03 -14.87 2.78
CA ASP A 116 -6.44 -15.23 4.13
C ASP A 116 -5.79 -16.52 4.64
N GLY A 117 -5.04 -16.41 5.72
CA GLY A 117 -4.24 -17.47 6.34
C GLY A 117 -2.88 -17.75 5.65
N ARG A 118 -2.52 -16.95 4.64
CA ARG A 118 -1.25 -17.10 3.89
C ARG A 118 -0.27 -15.98 4.18
N VAL A 119 -0.76 -14.83 4.66
CA VAL A 119 0.03 -13.65 5.05
C VAL A 119 -0.45 -13.13 6.39
N SER A 120 0.39 -12.34 7.07
CA SER A 120 0.05 -11.76 8.37
C SER A 120 -0.97 -10.63 8.23
N ALA A 121 -0.75 -9.73 7.28
CA ALA A 121 -1.68 -8.64 7.00
C ALA A 121 -1.66 -8.27 5.51
N MET A 122 -2.81 -7.81 5.03
CA MET A 122 -2.98 -7.16 3.74
C MET A 122 -3.78 -5.87 3.93
N PHE A 123 -3.23 -4.76 3.48
CA PHE A 123 -3.92 -3.48 3.48
C PHE A 123 -3.99 -2.90 2.07
N GLY A 124 -5.11 -2.22 1.79
CA GLY A 124 -5.27 -1.52 0.53
C GLY A 124 -4.79 -0.08 0.62
N THR A 125 -4.36 0.44 -0.53
CA THR A 125 -3.96 1.84 -0.75
C THR A 125 -4.56 2.36 -2.05
N HIS A 126 -4.26 3.56 -2.46
CA HIS A 126 -4.66 4.26 -3.69
C HIS A 126 -5.80 5.26 -3.53
N THR A 127 -6.91 4.91 -2.88
CA THR A 127 -8.10 5.79 -2.86
C THR A 127 -7.96 6.99 -1.96
N HIS A 128 -6.97 6.98 -1.04
CA HIS A 128 -6.70 8.05 -0.07
C HIS A 128 -7.83 8.30 0.93
N VAL A 129 -8.80 7.38 1.03
CA VAL A 129 -9.91 7.47 1.99
C VAL A 129 -9.92 6.22 2.84
N GLN A 130 -9.68 6.40 4.15
CA GLN A 130 -9.68 5.28 5.09
C GLN A 130 -11.06 4.63 5.16
N THR A 131 -11.08 3.30 5.04
CA THR A 131 -12.29 2.51 5.20
C THR A 131 -12.48 2.02 6.63
N SER A 132 -13.71 1.68 7.00
CA SER A 132 -14.08 1.27 8.36
C SER A 132 -14.07 -0.24 8.57
N ASP A 133 -13.48 -1.01 7.65
CA ASP A 133 -13.56 -2.46 7.62
C ASP A 133 -12.30 -3.19 8.12
N ALA A 134 -11.48 -2.50 8.94
CA ALA A 134 -10.33 -3.11 9.61
C ALA A 134 -10.77 -4.34 10.43
N GLN A 135 -10.18 -5.50 10.17
CA GLN A 135 -10.58 -6.76 10.77
C GLN A 135 -9.50 -7.83 10.65
N VAL A 136 -9.62 -8.89 11.44
CA VAL A 136 -8.90 -10.15 11.22
C VAL A 136 -9.83 -11.10 10.45
N LEU A 137 -9.37 -11.55 9.29
CA LEU A 137 -10.11 -12.51 8.46
C LEU A 137 -10.14 -13.91 9.10
N PRO A 138 -11.07 -14.79 8.68
CA PRO A 138 -11.34 -16.07 9.38
C PRO A 138 -10.14 -17.00 9.58
N LYS A 139 -9.11 -16.93 8.71
CA LYS A 139 -7.91 -17.78 8.83
C LYS A 139 -6.72 -17.05 9.48
N GLY A 140 -6.91 -15.79 9.91
CA GLY A 140 -5.94 -15.04 10.70
C GLY A 140 -5.10 -14.01 9.96
N THR A 141 -5.53 -13.54 8.79
CA THR A 141 -4.91 -12.40 8.10
C THR A 141 -5.58 -11.10 8.54
N GLY A 142 -4.79 -10.11 8.97
CA GLY A 142 -5.26 -8.74 9.18
C GLY A 142 -5.62 -8.08 7.84
N TYR A 143 -6.73 -7.32 7.81
CA TYR A 143 -7.25 -6.74 6.57
C TYR A 143 -7.86 -5.36 6.78
N ILE A 144 -7.64 -4.47 5.84
CA ILE A 144 -8.41 -3.25 5.61
C ILE A 144 -8.46 -2.94 4.12
N THR A 145 -9.61 -2.48 3.63
CA THR A 145 -9.79 -2.13 2.20
C THR A 145 -8.94 -0.94 1.78
N ASP A 146 -8.86 0.13 2.58
CA ASP A 146 -7.93 1.23 2.35
C ASP A 146 -7.50 1.86 3.68
N THR A 147 -6.21 2.07 3.84
CA THR A 147 -5.64 2.64 5.06
C THR A 147 -5.73 4.16 5.13
N GLY A 148 -6.16 4.82 4.06
CA GLY A 148 -6.30 6.26 3.98
C GLY A 148 -5.03 7.00 3.58
N MET A 149 -4.89 8.25 4.00
CA MET A 149 -3.77 9.12 3.66
C MET A 149 -3.28 9.95 4.84
N THR A 150 -2.04 10.36 4.77
CA THR A 150 -1.50 11.45 5.57
C THR A 150 -1.54 12.75 4.76
N GLY A 151 -2.20 13.77 5.25
CA GLY A 151 -2.33 15.05 4.53
C GLY A 151 -3.35 16.00 5.14
N THR A 152 -3.61 17.09 4.43
CA THR A 152 -4.48 18.18 4.90
C THR A 152 -5.92 17.72 5.05
N ILE A 153 -6.53 18.01 6.21
CA ILE A 153 -7.91 17.62 6.57
C ILE A 153 -8.91 18.23 5.58
N HIS A 154 -8.87 19.55 5.42
CA HIS A 154 -9.79 20.29 4.55
C HIS A 154 -9.29 20.34 3.10
N SER A 155 -9.35 19.20 2.43
CA SER A 155 -8.88 19.04 1.05
C SER A 155 -9.65 17.94 0.32
N VAL A 156 -9.53 17.89 -1.00
CA VAL A 156 -9.91 16.73 -1.79
C VAL A 156 -8.63 15.97 -2.14
N LEU A 157 -8.34 14.93 -1.34
CA LEU A 157 -7.16 14.08 -1.49
C LEU A 157 -5.83 14.90 -1.51
N GLY A 158 -5.74 15.91 -0.64
CA GLY A 158 -4.57 16.78 -0.53
C GLY A 158 -4.57 18.01 -1.47
N VAL A 159 -5.51 18.11 -2.41
CA VAL A 159 -5.66 19.24 -3.34
C VAL A 159 -6.74 20.20 -2.84
N LYS A 160 -6.58 21.50 -3.09
CA LYS A 160 -7.60 22.51 -2.80
C LYS A 160 -8.95 22.11 -3.40
N SER A 161 -10.00 22.12 -2.59
CA SER A 161 -11.33 21.59 -2.96
C SER A 161 -11.95 22.32 -4.14
N GLU A 162 -11.81 23.65 -4.19
CA GLU A 162 -12.35 24.49 -5.27
C GLU A 162 -11.78 24.11 -6.65
N ILE A 163 -10.52 23.71 -6.72
CA ILE A 163 -9.85 23.28 -7.95
C ILE A 163 -10.46 21.96 -8.45
N ILE A 164 -10.62 21.00 -7.55
CA ILE A 164 -11.19 19.68 -7.92
C ILE A 164 -12.66 19.82 -8.29
N ILE A 165 -13.42 20.62 -7.55
CA ILE A 165 -14.84 20.90 -7.87
C ILE A 165 -14.95 21.54 -9.25
N ALA A 166 -14.14 22.56 -9.54
CA ALA A 166 -14.14 23.21 -10.85
C ALA A 166 -13.79 22.24 -11.98
N LYS A 167 -12.75 21.41 -11.80
CA LYS A 167 -12.36 20.37 -12.77
C LYS A 167 -13.49 19.37 -13.05
N LEU A 168 -14.12 18.86 -11.99
CA LEU A 168 -15.19 17.87 -12.12
C LEU A 168 -16.46 18.46 -12.74
N LYS A 169 -16.79 19.72 -12.42
CA LYS A 169 -17.96 20.44 -12.94
C LYS A 169 -17.79 20.82 -14.41
N ASN A 170 -16.63 21.37 -14.77
CA ASN A 170 -16.40 21.96 -16.08
C ASN A 170 -15.75 20.98 -17.07
N LYS A 171 -15.21 19.84 -16.58
CA LYS A 171 -14.49 18.83 -17.37
C LYS A 171 -13.22 19.38 -18.07
N LEU A 172 -12.72 20.54 -17.61
CA LEU A 172 -11.52 21.17 -18.14
C LEU A 172 -10.30 20.83 -17.29
N PRO A 173 -9.12 20.65 -17.89
CA PRO A 173 -7.87 20.48 -17.16
C PRO A 173 -7.61 21.64 -16.19
N GLN A 174 -7.20 21.34 -14.98
CA GLN A 174 -6.82 22.32 -13.96
C GLN A 174 -5.42 22.00 -13.43
N ARG A 175 -4.63 23.04 -13.14
CA ARG A 175 -3.40 22.87 -12.39
C ARG A 175 -3.73 22.63 -10.92
N PHE A 176 -3.19 21.57 -10.35
CA PHE A 176 -3.42 21.25 -8.96
C PHE A 176 -2.48 22.04 -8.04
N ASP A 177 -3.07 22.67 -7.03
CA ASP A 177 -2.37 23.26 -5.90
C ASP A 177 -2.70 22.46 -4.65
N LEU A 178 -1.67 22.19 -3.84
CA LEU A 178 -1.86 21.52 -2.56
C LEU A 178 -2.66 22.41 -1.60
N ALA A 179 -3.55 21.78 -0.85
CA ALA A 179 -4.22 22.44 0.26
C ALA A 179 -3.22 22.65 1.40
N SER A 180 -3.46 23.68 2.22
CA SER A 180 -2.68 24.00 3.41
C SER A 180 -3.59 24.04 4.64
N GLY A 181 -3.02 23.84 5.84
CA GLY A 181 -3.76 23.86 7.11
C GLY A 181 -3.47 22.64 7.97
N GLU A 182 -4.38 22.32 8.85
CA GLU A 182 -4.29 21.18 9.75
C GLU A 182 -4.22 19.88 8.96
N CYS A 183 -3.34 18.99 9.43
CA CYS A 183 -3.09 17.70 8.78
C CYS A 183 -3.57 16.55 9.67
N LYS A 184 -3.98 15.46 9.04
CA LYS A 184 -4.24 14.18 9.70
C LYS A 184 -3.26 13.13 9.22
N MET A 185 -3.05 12.10 10.03
CA MET A 185 -2.47 10.83 9.63
C MET A 185 -3.52 9.74 9.81
N GLU A 186 -3.92 9.10 8.73
CA GLU A 186 -4.72 7.88 8.75
C GLU A 186 -3.77 6.68 8.62
N CYS A 187 -3.95 5.68 9.46
CA CYS A 187 -3.14 4.47 9.48
C CYS A 187 -3.93 3.27 9.98
N THR A 188 -3.35 2.09 9.82
CA THR A 188 -3.89 0.84 10.35
C THR A 188 -2.83 0.16 11.20
N LEU A 189 -3.21 -0.23 12.41
CA LEU A 189 -2.38 -1.01 13.32
C LEU A 189 -2.76 -2.48 13.21
N PHE A 190 -1.78 -3.31 12.90
CA PHE A 190 -1.92 -4.77 12.93
C PHE A 190 -1.04 -5.33 14.04
N ASP A 191 -1.64 -6.04 14.99
CA ASP A 191 -0.91 -6.83 15.97
C ASP A 191 -0.74 -8.25 15.45
N VAL A 192 0.51 -8.70 15.34
CA VAL A 192 0.87 -9.99 14.73
C VAL A 192 1.61 -10.86 15.73
N ASP A 193 1.10 -12.07 15.98
CA ASP A 193 1.80 -13.06 16.77
C ASP A 193 3.09 -13.52 16.06
N ASP A 194 4.22 -13.31 16.69
CA ASP A 194 5.54 -13.51 16.11
C ASP A 194 5.90 -14.99 15.85
N LYS A 195 5.21 -15.92 16.49
CA LYS A 195 5.47 -17.36 16.35
C LYS A 195 4.69 -17.97 15.20
N SER A 196 3.41 -17.62 15.12
CA SER A 196 2.51 -18.13 14.09
C SER A 196 2.51 -17.29 12.81
N GLY A 197 2.87 -16.00 12.89
CA GLY A 197 2.71 -15.02 11.84
C GLY A 197 1.27 -14.57 11.60
N LYS A 198 0.32 -14.97 12.46
CA LYS A 198 -1.08 -14.59 12.34
C LYS A 198 -1.36 -13.24 12.97
N CYS A 199 -2.25 -12.48 12.36
CA CYS A 199 -2.79 -11.27 12.94
C CYS A 199 -3.73 -11.59 14.10
N VAL A 200 -3.60 -10.84 15.20
CA VAL A 200 -4.40 -10.96 16.42
C VAL A 200 -5.44 -9.85 16.48
N SER A 201 -5.07 -8.64 16.07
CA SER A 201 -6.00 -7.51 15.97
C SER A 201 -5.65 -6.61 14.79
N ALA A 202 -6.65 -5.90 14.28
CA ALA A 202 -6.51 -4.91 13.21
C ALA A 202 -7.41 -3.72 13.53
N GLU A 203 -6.80 -2.54 13.65
CA GLU A 203 -7.49 -1.31 14.04
C GLU A 203 -7.13 -0.16 13.11
N SER A 204 -8.14 0.55 12.61
CA SER A 204 -7.93 1.80 11.89
C SER A 204 -7.78 2.95 12.89
N MET A 205 -6.81 3.83 12.64
CA MET A 205 -6.51 4.99 13.50
C MET A 205 -6.46 6.27 12.67
N ARG A 206 -6.90 7.36 13.28
CA ARG A 206 -6.72 8.72 12.76
C ARG A 206 -6.14 9.59 13.85
N ILE A 207 -5.05 10.28 13.53
CA ILE A 207 -4.34 11.22 14.41
C ILE A 207 -4.39 12.59 13.74
N GLU A 208 -4.80 13.61 14.51
CA GLU A 208 -4.89 15.03 14.12
C GLU A 208 -3.89 15.90 14.87
#